data_63f7161159265e2c62ae9960c0a8c866
#
_entry.id   63f7161159265e2c62ae9960c0a8c866
#
_cell.length_a   1.000
_cell.length_b   1.000
_cell.length_c   1.000
_cell.angle_alpha   90.00
_cell.angle_beta   90.00
_cell.angle_gamma   90.00
#
_symmetry.space_group_name_H-M   'P 1'
#
loop_
_entity.id
_entity.type
_entity.pdbx_description
1 polymer ?
#
loop_
_entity_poly.entity_id
_entity_poly.type
_entity_poly.pdbx_seq_one_letter_code
_entity_poly.pdbx_strand_id
1 'polypeptide(L)'
;MKHSSRIRLGLGALGISAALVLSGCASGGGTSASSSADSGKLTPITLQLQWVAQAQFAGYYAAVAQGFYKKEGLDVTIKEAGTTTVPIDALAAGDADYAISWVPKVLGSIEQGTNVTDVAQIFERSGTTQISFKDKNITTAADLKGKTVGSWGYGNQWELFAGMQKAGIDTTSGIKLVQQAFDMNGFLAGDIGAAQAMTYNEYAQVLETVNPKTGALYQPSDLNVINWNHEGTAMLQDAIWANADKLASDKTYAANTTKFIKASIEGWIYARDNPEKAAGIVTAAGSTLGTSHQLWMTNEVNKLIWPSTGGIGVIQKKAWDQTVKIAKSTKDDTGSTILTQDPPSTAYSNKYVDAALKELKAEKVDVLGASFAPLTVTLKEGGK
;
A
#
# COMPACT_ATOMS: atom_id res chain seq x y z
N MET A 1 -48.78 18.54 30.46
CA MET A 1 -48.77 20.00 30.56
C MET A 1 -47.91 20.48 29.41
N LYS A 2 -48.46 20.74 28.28
CA LYS A 2 -48.95 21.98 27.62
C LYS A 2 -48.12 23.20 28.00
N HIS A 3 -47.31 23.74 27.08
CA HIS A 3 -47.51 25.08 26.57
C HIS A 3 -46.74 25.28 25.26
N SER A 4 -47.54 25.62 24.26
CA SER A 4 -47.22 26.16 22.97
C SER A 4 -47.02 27.68 23.07
N SER A 5 -46.21 28.30 22.23
CA SER A 5 -46.43 29.67 21.84
C SER A 5 -45.89 29.91 20.41
N ARG A 6 -46.81 30.40 19.60
CA ARG A 6 -46.66 30.86 18.20
C ARG A 6 -46.43 32.37 18.18
N ILE A 7 -46.18 32.85 16.96
CA ILE A 7 -46.45 34.23 16.43
C ILE A 7 -45.15 35.04 16.26
N ARG A 8 -44.85 35.78 15.14
CA ARG A 8 -45.62 36.32 13.99
C ARG A 8 -44.72 36.70 12.80
N LEU A 9 -45.36 36.76 11.66
CA LEU A 9 -44.97 37.37 10.42
C LEU A 9 -44.57 38.85 10.47
N GLY A 10 -43.72 39.27 9.55
CA GLY A 10 -43.56 40.64 9.11
C GLY A 10 -43.16 40.70 7.63
N LEU A 11 -44.12 41.04 6.80
CA LEU A 11 -43.95 41.44 5.39
C LEU A 11 -43.46 42.88 5.30
N GLY A 12 -42.57 43.17 4.33
CA GLY A 12 -42.25 44.52 3.92
C GLY A 12 -41.73 44.52 2.47
N ALA A 13 -42.53 45.08 1.60
CA ALA A 13 -42.31 45.11 0.15
C ALA A 13 -41.79 46.48 -0.36
N LEU A 14 -41.38 46.45 -1.60
CA LEU A 14 -41.22 47.55 -2.60
C LEU A 14 -39.89 48.33 -2.66
N GLY A 15 -39.41 48.39 -3.92
CA GLY A 15 -38.48 49.38 -4.44
C GLY A 15 -37.92 49.02 -5.81
N ILE A 16 -38.73 49.28 -6.86
CA ILE A 16 -38.32 49.21 -8.28
C ILE A 16 -37.52 50.44 -8.63
N SER A 17 -36.43 50.29 -9.38
CA SER A 17 -35.94 51.34 -10.31
C SER A 17 -35.13 50.71 -11.43
N ALA A 18 -35.69 50.76 -12.63
CA ALA A 18 -35.06 50.44 -13.90
C ALA A 18 -34.28 51.69 -14.40
N ALA A 19 -33.13 51.46 -15.00
CA ALA A 19 -32.49 52.38 -15.91
C ALA A 19 -31.79 51.61 -17.02
N LEU A 20 -32.40 51.64 -18.22
CA LEU A 20 -31.78 51.32 -19.49
C LEU A 20 -30.89 52.45 -19.95
N VAL A 21 -29.66 52.16 -20.41
CA VAL A 21 -28.96 52.94 -21.41
C VAL A 21 -28.35 52.03 -22.45
N LEU A 22 -28.83 52.13 -23.69
CA LEU A 22 -28.22 51.61 -24.92
C LEU A 22 -27.11 52.57 -25.37
N SER A 23 -26.06 51.99 -25.89
CA SER A 23 -25.47 52.25 -27.22
C SER A 23 -23.96 52.12 -27.23
N GLY A 24 -23.46 51.42 -28.25
CA GLY A 24 -22.26 51.74 -28.98
C GLY A 24 -21.52 50.52 -29.53
N CYS A 25 -21.80 50.14 -30.80
CA CYS A 25 -20.94 49.24 -31.57
C CYS A 25 -19.57 49.87 -31.86
N ALA A 26 -18.47 49.11 -31.69
CA ALA A 26 -17.31 49.21 -32.56
C ALA A 26 -16.58 47.87 -32.63
N SER A 27 -16.40 47.38 -33.83
CA SER A 27 -15.68 46.20 -34.28
C SER A 27 -14.16 46.27 -33.97
N GLY A 28 -13.63 45.15 -33.50
CA GLY A 28 -12.19 44.92 -33.42
C GLY A 28 -11.90 43.46 -33.07
N GLY A 29 -11.55 42.66 -34.07
CA GLY A 29 -11.33 41.22 -33.95
C GLY A 29 -10.06 40.95 -33.07
N GLY A 30 -10.22 40.04 -32.17
CA GLY A 30 -9.20 39.41 -31.37
C GLY A 30 -9.80 38.20 -30.72
N THR A 31 -9.71 37.04 -31.37
CA THR A 31 -10.06 35.76 -30.80
C THR A 31 -9.07 35.41 -29.71
N SER A 32 -9.25 35.99 -28.52
CA SER A 32 -8.71 35.40 -27.30
C SER A 32 -9.58 34.19 -26.99
N ALA A 33 -9.07 33.02 -27.29
CA ALA A 33 -9.61 31.79 -26.74
C ALA A 33 -9.45 31.86 -25.22
N SER A 34 -10.46 32.38 -24.55
CA SER A 34 -10.65 32.22 -23.13
C SER A 34 -10.88 30.74 -22.91
N SER A 35 -9.82 30.00 -22.57
CA SER A 35 -9.98 28.69 -21.96
C SER A 35 -10.73 28.95 -20.64
N SER A 36 -12.06 28.87 -20.70
CA SER A 36 -12.87 28.62 -19.53
C SER A 36 -12.32 27.31 -18.95
N ALA A 37 -11.50 27.43 -17.88
CA ALA A 37 -11.26 26.31 -17.00
C ALA A 37 -12.65 25.86 -16.55
N ASP A 38 -13.13 24.80 -17.18
CA ASP A 38 -14.27 24.05 -16.71
C ASP A 38 -13.93 23.67 -15.28
N SER A 39 -14.60 24.29 -14.31
CA SER A 39 -14.56 23.88 -12.91
C SER A 39 -15.28 22.52 -12.82
N GLY A 40 -14.76 21.55 -13.54
CA GLY A 40 -15.30 20.22 -13.70
C GLY A 40 -15.42 19.57 -12.33
N LYS A 41 -16.60 19.08 -12.04
CA LYS A 41 -16.89 18.27 -10.86
C LYS A 41 -15.88 17.11 -10.80
N LEU A 42 -15.05 17.07 -9.77
CA LEU A 42 -14.10 15.98 -9.56
C LEU A 42 -14.84 14.63 -9.47
N THR A 43 -14.27 13.59 -10.05
CA THR A 43 -14.82 12.23 -9.95
C THR A 43 -14.46 11.66 -8.57
N PRO A 44 -15.46 11.30 -7.73
CA PRO A 44 -15.17 10.67 -6.45
C PRO A 44 -14.59 9.27 -6.67
N ILE A 45 -13.53 8.95 -5.95
CA ILE A 45 -12.84 7.67 -5.96
C ILE A 45 -12.60 7.23 -4.52
N THR A 46 -12.90 5.97 -4.22
CA THR A 46 -12.57 5.33 -2.94
C THR A 46 -11.41 4.36 -3.13
N LEU A 47 -10.31 4.60 -2.39
CA LEU A 47 -9.19 3.67 -2.25
C LEU A 47 -9.29 2.94 -0.90
N GLN A 48 -9.46 1.63 -0.92
CA GLN A 48 -9.42 0.78 0.26
C GLN A 48 -8.00 0.27 0.51
N LEU A 49 -7.40 0.66 1.64
CA LEU A 49 -6.12 0.14 2.09
C LEU A 49 -6.31 -1.26 2.71
N GLN A 50 -5.22 -2.01 2.83
CA GLN A 50 -5.22 -3.29 3.54
C GLN A 50 -4.90 -3.18 5.04
N TRP A 51 -4.55 -2.00 5.53
CA TRP A 51 -4.18 -1.76 6.92
C TRP A 51 -4.54 -0.33 7.35
N VAL A 52 -4.17 0.04 8.58
CA VAL A 52 -4.34 1.38 9.14
C VAL A 52 -3.37 2.39 8.53
N ALA A 53 -3.59 3.68 8.78
CA ALA A 53 -2.71 4.76 8.33
C ALA A 53 -1.29 4.57 8.83
N GLN A 54 -0.37 4.36 7.90
CA GLN A 54 1.07 4.26 8.15
C GLN A 54 1.86 4.49 6.86
N ALA A 55 3.17 4.73 6.96
CA ALA A 55 3.99 5.10 5.81
C ALA A 55 4.18 3.97 4.77
N GLN A 56 3.69 2.75 5.05
CA GLN A 56 3.45 1.72 4.04
C GLN A 56 2.61 2.26 2.86
N PHE A 57 1.78 3.26 3.10
CA PHE A 57 0.88 3.86 2.11
C PHE A 57 1.24 5.33 1.82
N ALA A 58 2.47 5.75 2.15
CA ALA A 58 2.90 7.15 2.09
C ALA A 58 2.63 7.81 0.73
N GLY A 59 2.82 7.08 -0.38
CA GLY A 59 2.59 7.62 -1.72
C GLY A 59 1.14 8.02 -1.96
N TYR A 60 0.18 7.26 -1.49
CA TYR A 60 -1.24 7.58 -1.66
C TYR A 60 -1.65 8.78 -0.81
N TYR A 61 -1.21 8.83 0.45
CA TYR A 61 -1.43 9.99 1.33
C TYR A 61 -0.76 11.25 0.77
N ALA A 62 0.46 11.13 0.23
CA ALA A 62 1.15 12.22 -0.44
C ALA A 62 0.39 12.69 -1.68
N ALA A 63 -0.15 11.78 -2.49
CA ALA A 63 -0.93 12.13 -3.68
C ALA A 63 -2.20 12.93 -3.34
N VAL A 64 -2.87 12.58 -2.23
CA VAL A 64 -4.01 13.38 -1.72
C VAL A 64 -3.53 14.74 -1.23
N ALA A 65 -2.51 14.77 -0.37
CA ALA A 65 -2.03 15.99 0.28
C ALA A 65 -1.41 17.00 -0.71
N GLN A 66 -0.73 16.52 -1.75
CA GLN A 66 -0.12 17.35 -2.80
C GLN A 66 -1.10 17.68 -3.94
N GLY A 67 -2.32 17.14 -3.90
CA GLY A 67 -3.35 17.41 -4.90
C GLY A 67 -3.12 16.73 -6.26
N PHE A 68 -2.25 15.71 -6.34
CA PHE A 68 -1.98 15.01 -7.61
C PHE A 68 -3.24 14.34 -8.17
N TYR A 69 -4.07 13.72 -7.32
CA TYR A 69 -5.36 13.19 -7.76
C TYR A 69 -6.31 14.27 -8.29
N LYS A 70 -6.37 15.43 -7.61
CA LYS A 70 -7.21 16.55 -8.05
C LYS A 70 -6.77 17.12 -9.41
N LYS A 71 -5.45 17.16 -9.67
CA LYS A 71 -4.88 17.55 -10.96
C LYS A 71 -5.37 16.64 -12.09
N GLU A 72 -5.59 15.36 -11.81
CA GLU A 72 -6.15 14.37 -12.75
C GLU A 72 -7.69 14.35 -12.78
N GLY A 73 -8.36 15.26 -12.06
CA GLY A 73 -9.83 15.35 -12.00
C GLY A 73 -10.47 14.32 -11.06
N LEU A 74 -9.72 13.76 -10.13
CA LEU A 74 -10.19 12.76 -9.16
C LEU A 74 -10.24 13.35 -7.73
N ASP A 75 -11.29 12.99 -6.99
CA ASP A 75 -11.42 13.29 -5.55
C ASP A 75 -11.30 11.98 -4.77
N VAL A 76 -10.08 11.67 -4.32
CA VAL A 76 -9.76 10.38 -3.72
C VAL A 76 -9.95 10.42 -2.21
N THR A 77 -10.79 9.52 -1.72
CA THR A 77 -10.95 9.21 -0.30
C THR A 77 -10.23 7.90 0.02
N ILE A 78 -9.32 7.93 0.99
CA ILE A 78 -8.60 6.74 1.49
C ILE A 78 -9.40 6.17 2.66
N LYS A 79 -9.73 4.87 2.59
CA LYS A 79 -10.31 4.07 3.67
C LYS A 79 -9.29 3.11 4.24
N GLU A 80 -9.15 3.10 5.55
CA GLU A 80 -8.31 2.13 6.27
C GLU A 80 -9.05 0.81 6.48
N ALA A 81 -8.31 -0.31 6.59
CA ALA A 81 -8.90 -1.61 6.85
C ALA A 81 -8.82 -2.03 8.32
N GLY A 82 -7.65 -1.99 8.91
CA GLY A 82 -7.40 -2.65 10.19
C GLY A 82 -7.47 -4.19 10.07
N THR A 83 -8.00 -4.86 11.09
CA THR A 83 -8.06 -6.34 11.16
C THR A 83 -9.38 -6.94 10.66
N THR A 84 -10.38 -6.13 10.36
CA THR A 84 -11.75 -6.60 10.10
C THR A 84 -12.21 -6.48 8.65
N THR A 85 -11.53 -5.65 7.85
CA THR A 85 -11.90 -5.41 6.45
C THR A 85 -10.96 -6.17 5.53
N VAL A 86 -11.52 -6.97 4.63
CA VAL A 86 -10.80 -7.59 3.50
C VAL A 86 -10.90 -6.64 2.31
N PRO A 87 -9.81 -6.00 1.87
CA PRO A 87 -9.87 -4.96 0.83
C PRO A 87 -10.48 -5.43 -0.49
N ILE A 88 -10.19 -6.66 -0.87
CA ILE A 88 -10.70 -7.24 -2.12
C ILE A 88 -12.20 -7.50 -2.08
N ASP A 89 -12.75 -7.82 -0.92
CA ASP A 89 -14.20 -7.97 -0.75
C ASP A 89 -14.90 -6.62 -0.91
N ALA A 90 -14.34 -5.53 -0.34
CA ALA A 90 -14.85 -4.17 -0.52
C ALA A 90 -14.79 -3.73 -1.99
N LEU A 91 -13.72 -4.08 -2.71
CA LEU A 91 -13.59 -3.84 -4.15
C LEU A 91 -14.63 -4.63 -4.96
N ALA A 92 -14.80 -5.91 -4.67
CA ALA A 92 -15.75 -6.78 -5.36
C ALA A 92 -17.21 -6.36 -5.11
N ALA A 93 -17.53 -5.92 -3.89
CA ALA A 93 -18.85 -5.41 -3.53
C ALA A 93 -19.16 -4.03 -4.15
N GLY A 94 -18.15 -3.29 -4.65
CA GLY A 94 -18.28 -1.94 -5.17
C GLY A 94 -18.26 -0.85 -4.10
N ASP A 95 -17.89 -1.17 -2.86
CA ASP A 95 -17.70 -0.23 -1.74
C ASP A 95 -16.39 0.57 -1.87
N ALA A 96 -15.50 0.12 -2.75
CA ALA A 96 -14.29 0.79 -3.17
C ALA A 96 -14.10 0.71 -4.68
N ASP A 97 -13.40 1.70 -5.25
CA ASP A 97 -13.05 1.71 -6.67
C ASP A 97 -11.71 1.00 -6.90
N TYR A 98 -10.80 1.13 -5.97
CA TYR A 98 -9.49 0.45 -5.97
C TYR A 98 -9.20 -0.09 -4.58
N ALA A 99 -8.38 -1.15 -4.53
CA ALA A 99 -7.91 -1.73 -3.27
C ALA A 99 -6.40 -1.97 -3.29
N ILE A 100 -5.77 -1.85 -2.12
CA ILE A 100 -4.38 -2.29 -1.93
C ILE A 100 -4.41 -3.63 -1.21
N SER A 101 -3.72 -4.61 -1.78
CA SER A 101 -3.56 -5.92 -1.16
C SER A 101 -2.35 -6.66 -1.73
N TRP A 102 -1.83 -7.62 -0.97
CA TRP A 102 -0.75 -8.49 -1.42
C TRP A 102 -1.23 -9.49 -2.45
N VAL A 103 -0.41 -9.72 -3.48
CA VAL A 103 -0.75 -10.61 -4.59
C VAL A 103 -1.16 -12.01 -4.12
N PRO A 104 -0.43 -12.72 -3.21
CA PRO A 104 -0.85 -14.06 -2.79
C PRO A 104 -2.23 -14.11 -2.13
N LYS A 105 -2.62 -13.08 -1.37
CA LYS A 105 -3.96 -13.01 -0.76
C LYS A 105 -5.04 -12.91 -1.84
N VAL A 106 -4.80 -12.05 -2.83
CA VAL A 106 -5.76 -11.83 -3.92
C VAL A 106 -5.83 -13.02 -4.88
N LEU A 107 -4.71 -13.71 -5.11
CA LEU A 107 -4.73 -14.98 -5.86
C LEU A 107 -5.65 -15.99 -5.19
N GLY A 108 -5.69 -16.06 -3.85
CA GLY A 108 -6.65 -16.88 -3.11
C GLY A 108 -8.11 -16.47 -3.35
N SER A 109 -8.39 -15.17 -3.42
CA SER A 109 -9.73 -14.67 -3.76
C SER A 109 -10.10 -14.96 -5.21
N ILE A 110 -9.15 -14.84 -6.14
CA ILE A 110 -9.34 -15.18 -7.57
C ILE A 110 -9.63 -16.67 -7.73
N GLU A 111 -8.93 -17.56 -7.02
CA GLU A 111 -9.21 -19.01 -7.01
C GLU A 111 -10.66 -19.30 -6.59
N GLN A 112 -11.22 -18.47 -5.72
CA GLN A 112 -12.60 -18.56 -5.24
C GLN A 112 -13.61 -17.82 -6.14
N GLY A 113 -13.17 -17.28 -7.29
CA GLY A 113 -14.02 -16.68 -8.30
C GLY A 113 -14.14 -15.15 -8.24
N THR A 114 -13.36 -14.46 -7.41
CA THR A 114 -13.36 -12.99 -7.41
C THR A 114 -12.70 -12.46 -8.68
N ASN A 115 -13.40 -11.58 -9.42
CA ASN A 115 -12.92 -11.05 -10.70
C ASN A 115 -12.27 -9.68 -10.55
N VAL A 116 -10.97 -9.67 -10.26
CA VAL A 116 -10.15 -8.47 -10.07
C VAL A 116 -8.84 -8.58 -10.84
N THR A 117 -8.24 -7.42 -11.15
CA THR A 117 -7.00 -7.29 -11.92
C THR A 117 -5.99 -6.46 -11.13
N ASP A 118 -4.75 -6.96 -10.97
CA ASP A 118 -3.62 -6.13 -10.58
C ASP A 118 -3.31 -5.17 -11.73
N VAL A 119 -3.42 -3.87 -11.49
CA VAL A 119 -3.22 -2.82 -12.48
C VAL A 119 -1.94 -2.02 -12.27
N ALA A 120 -1.29 -2.17 -11.10
CA ALA A 120 0.03 -1.61 -10.82
C ALA A 120 0.66 -2.23 -9.57
N GLN A 121 1.83 -2.85 -9.73
CA GLN A 121 2.62 -3.46 -8.65
C GLN A 121 3.54 -2.43 -8.02
N ILE A 122 3.16 -1.90 -6.87
CA ILE A 122 3.94 -0.84 -6.21
C ILE A 122 5.18 -1.41 -5.51
N PHE A 123 5.04 -2.45 -4.69
CA PHE A 123 6.19 -3.09 -4.06
C PHE A 123 6.76 -4.16 -4.98
N GLU A 124 7.90 -3.89 -5.58
CA GLU A 124 8.61 -4.84 -6.46
C GLU A 124 9.39 -5.91 -5.69
N ARG A 125 9.57 -5.71 -4.38
CA ARG A 125 10.30 -6.60 -3.46
C ARG A 125 9.44 -6.87 -2.24
N SER A 126 9.67 -8.01 -1.60
CA SER A 126 9.03 -8.32 -0.33
C SER A 126 9.71 -7.58 0.83
N GLY A 127 8.89 -6.97 1.69
CA GLY A 127 9.35 -6.43 2.98
C GLY A 127 9.28 -7.45 4.11
N THR A 128 8.74 -8.65 3.87
CA THR A 128 8.61 -9.69 4.91
C THR A 128 9.94 -10.35 5.22
N THR A 129 10.19 -10.53 6.49
CA THR A 129 11.36 -11.24 7.03
C THR A 129 10.95 -12.12 8.19
N GLN A 130 11.86 -13.02 8.60
CA GLN A 130 11.77 -13.70 9.87
C GLN A 130 12.96 -13.29 10.71
N ILE A 131 12.73 -12.70 11.89
CA ILE A 131 13.80 -12.18 12.75
C ILE A 131 13.93 -13.02 14.01
N SER A 132 15.16 -13.15 14.51
CA SER A 132 15.47 -13.80 15.79
C SER A 132 16.55 -13.02 16.53
N PHE A 133 16.63 -13.16 17.86
CA PHE A 133 17.79 -12.65 18.59
C PHE A 133 19.06 -13.41 18.21
N LYS A 134 20.20 -12.71 18.25
CA LYS A 134 21.51 -13.22 17.82
C LYS A 134 21.89 -14.52 18.50
N ASP A 135 21.59 -14.65 19.79
CA ASP A 135 21.89 -15.82 20.62
C ASP A 135 21.09 -17.08 20.24
N LYS A 136 20.01 -16.95 19.46
CA LYS A 136 19.21 -18.07 18.97
C LYS A 136 19.84 -18.82 17.80
N ASN A 137 20.83 -18.19 17.13
CA ASN A 137 21.53 -18.75 15.96
C ASN A 137 20.57 -19.22 14.85
N ILE A 138 19.47 -18.49 14.63
CA ILE A 138 18.52 -18.74 13.53
C ILE A 138 18.84 -17.72 12.44
N THR A 139 19.59 -18.13 11.42
CA THR A 139 20.15 -17.26 10.38
C THR A 139 19.65 -17.60 8.98
N THR A 140 19.14 -18.81 8.78
CA THR A 140 18.61 -19.33 7.52
C THR A 140 17.26 -20.01 7.74
N ALA A 141 16.51 -20.26 6.66
CA ALA A 141 15.25 -21.02 6.74
C ALA A 141 15.46 -22.42 7.36
N ALA A 142 16.61 -23.05 7.13
CA ALA A 142 16.91 -24.38 7.69
C ALA A 142 16.99 -24.39 9.23
N ASP A 143 17.43 -23.28 9.83
CA ASP A 143 17.57 -23.18 11.29
C ASP A 143 16.21 -23.08 12.02
N LEU A 144 15.12 -22.86 11.28
CA LEU A 144 13.75 -22.82 11.83
C LEU A 144 13.28 -24.20 12.33
N LYS A 145 13.89 -25.31 11.87
CA LYS A 145 13.46 -26.67 12.21
C LYS A 145 13.38 -26.86 13.73
N GLY A 146 12.19 -27.27 14.20
CA GLY A 146 11.92 -27.52 15.62
C GLY A 146 11.82 -26.26 16.49
N LYS A 147 11.86 -25.07 15.91
CA LYS A 147 11.74 -23.80 16.66
C LYS A 147 10.29 -23.36 16.84
N THR A 148 10.06 -22.49 17.82
CA THR A 148 8.81 -21.73 17.96
C THR A 148 8.90 -20.53 17.00
N VAL A 149 8.06 -20.53 15.99
CA VAL A 149 8.06 -19.54 14.89
C VAL A 149 6.74 -18.82 14.85
N GLY A 150 6.79 -17.49 14.92
CA GLY A 150 5.62 -16.64 14.82
C GLY A 150 5.24 -16.34 13.37
N SER A 151 3.96 -16.30 13.12
CA SER A 151 3.36 -15.76 11.90
C SER A 151 2.03 -15.08 12.21
N TRP A 152 1.73 -14.00 11.48
CA TRP A 152 0.42 -13.34 11.61
C TRP A 152 -0.73 -14.20 11.07
N GLY A 153 -0.45 -15.23 10.28
CA GLY A 153 -1.48 -15.99 9.60
C GLY A 153 -2.21 -15.17 8.52
N TYR A 154 -3.46 -15.52 8.23
CA TYR A 154 -4.34 -14.78 7.31
C TYR A 154 -3.71 -14.47 5.94
N GLY A 155 -2.92 -15.41 5.40
CA GLY A 155 -2.26 -15.25 4.10
C GLY A 155 -0.92 -14.51 4.13
N ASN A 156 -0.36 -14.21 5.32
CA ASN A 156 0.97 -13.59 5.45
C ASN A 156 2.10 -14.63 5.57
N GLN A 157 1.80 -15.91 5.76
CA GLN A 157 2.75 -17.00 6.08
C GLN A 157 3.41 -17.65 4.86
N TRP A 158 2.99 -17.34 3.65
CA TRP A 158 3.37 -18.12 2.47
C TRP A 158 4.86 -18.09 2.15
N GLU A 159 5.54 -16.96 2.33
CA GLU A 159 6.98 -16.85 2.12
C GLU A 159 7.78 -17.68 3.15
N LEU A 160 7.31 -17.74 4.41
CA LEU A 160 7.84 -18.58 5.46
C LEU A 160 7.69 -20.07 5.07
N PHE A 161 6.49 -20.50 4.70
CA PHE A 161 6.25 -21.90 4.31
C PHE A 161 7.03 -22.30 3.06
N ALA A 162 7.16 -21.41 2.09
CA ALA A 162 8.00 -21.62 0.91
C ALA A 162 9.48 -21.77 1.29
N GLY A 163 9.98 -20.97 2.21
CA GLY A 163 11.33 -21.09 2.77
C GLY A 163 11.55 -22.39 3.52
N MET A 164 10.58 -22.80 4.34
CA MET A 164 10.60 -24.07 5.05
C MET A 164 10.64 -25.26 4.07
N GLN A 165 9.75 -25.31 3.09
CA GLN A 165 9.73 -26.38 2.09
C GLN A 165 11.03 -26.46 1.28
N LYS A 166 11.59 -25.30 0.89
CA LYS A 166 12.88 -25.24 0.20
C LYS A 166 14.01 -25.78 1.07
N ALA A 167 13.95 -25.59 2.39
CA ALA A 167 14.91 -26.13 3.37
C ALA A 167 14.61 -27.57 3.78
N GLY A 168 13.61 -28.22 3.20
CA GLY A 168 13.21 -29.61 3.54
C GLY A 168 12.51 -29.72 4.90
N ILE A 169 11.89 -28.65 5.37
CA ILE A 169 11.12 -28.63 6.62
C ILE A 169 9.64 -28.83 6.28
N ASP A 170 8.99 -29.76 6.93
CA ASP A 170 7.56 -30.02 6.82
C ASP A 170 6.77 -28.84 7.41
N THR A 171 5.82 -28.28 6.65
CA THR A 171 5.06 -27.09 7.04
C THR A 171 4.01 -27.38 8.12
N THR A 172 3.60 -28.65 8.27
CA THR A 172 2.58 -29.07 9.24
C THR A 172 3.15 -29.42 10.61
N SER A 173 4.42 -29.84 10.68
CA SER A 173 5.03 -30.43 11.88
C SER A 173 6.47 -30.02 12.12
N GLY A 174 7.12 -29.38 11.16
CA GLY A 174 8.56 -29.09 11.24
C GLY A 174 8.95 -27.94 12.16
N ILE A 175 7.98 -27.11 12.57
CA ILE A 175 8.13 -26.02 13.53
C ILE A 175 6.96 -26.04 14.53
N LYS A 176 7.11 -25.31 15.64
CA LYS A 176 5.97 -24.95 16.48
C LYS A 176 5.47 -23.58 15.99
N LEU A 177 4.51 -23.61 15.07
CA LEU A 177 3.89 -22.37 14.57
C LEU A 177 3.02 -21.75 15.67
N VAL A 178 3.16 -20.45 15.88
CA VAL A 178 2.34 -19.68 16.83
C VAL A 178 1.73 -18.47 16.13
N GLN A 179 0.47 -18.18 16.46
CA GLN A 179 -0.21 -16.98 16.00
C GLN A 179 0.47 -15.78 16.65
N GLN A 180 1.09 -14.93 15.82
CA GLN A 180 1.74 -13.70 16.26
C GLN A 180 0.73 -12.55 16.24
N ALA A 181 0.75 -11.71 17.27
CA ALA A 181 0.06 -10.42 17.24
C ALA A 181 0.77 -9.44 16.29
N PHE A 182 0.10 -8.33 15.96
CA PHE A 182 0.67 -7.28 15.11
C PHE A 182 1.56 -6.31 15.91
N ASP A 183 2.29 -6.87 16.89
CA ASP A 183 3.33 -6.21 17.68
C ASP A 183 4.47 -7.20 17.96
N MET A 184 5.51 -6.74 18.64
CA MET A 184 6.67 -7.56 18.96
C MET A 184 6.75 -8.00 20.42
N ASN A 185 5.66 -7.86 21.20
CA ASN A 185 5.67 -8.18 22.63
C ASN A 185 6.01 -9.67 22.91
N GLY A 186 5.38 -10.60 22.17
CA GLY A 186 5.68 -12.04 22.33
C GLY A 186 7.10 -12.41 21.90
N PHE A 187 7.69 -11.71 20.93
CA PHE A 187 9.09 -11.87 20.55
C PHE A 187 10.04 -11.34 21.63
N LEU A 188 9.78 -10.13 22.14
CA LEU A 188 10.59 -9.50 23.18
C LEU A 188 10.51 -10.25 24.51
N ALA A 189 9.36 -10.86 24.82
CA ALA A 189 9.18 -11.74 25.99
C ALA A 189 9.90 -13.10 25.84
N GLY A 190 10.30 -13.48 24.62
CA GLY A 190 10.95 -14.77 24.34
C GLY A 190 9.99 -15.93 24.07
N ASP A 191 8.68 -15.67 23.96
CA ASP A 191 7.67 -16.69 23.62
C ASP A 191 7.79 -17.17 22.18
N ILE A 192 8.33 -16.30 21.29
CA ILE A 192 8.58 -16.54 19.88
C ILE A 192 10.08 -16.55 19.64
N GLY A 193 10.62 -17.66 19.14
CA GLY A 193 12.05 -17.81 18.84
C GLY A 193 12.48 -17.11 17.56
N ALA A 194 11.60 -17.12 16.53
CA ALA A 194 11.77 -16.37 15.30
C ALA A 194 10.41 -15.76 14.92
N ALA A 195 10.34 -14.44 14.84
CA ALA A 195 9.11 -13.68 14.62
C ALA A 195 9.01 -13.18 13.17
N GLN A 196 7.84 -13.21 12.59
CA GLN A 196 7.55 -12.53 11.33
C GLN A 196 7.60 -11.02 11.54
N ALA A 197 8.27 -10.31 10.65
CA ALA A 197 8.45 -8.87 10.75
C ALA A 197 8.56 -8.25 9.35
N MET A 198 7.88 -7.13 9.15
CA MET A 198 8.18 -6.27 8.01
C MET A 198 9.44 -5.47 8.31
N THR A 199 10.33 -5.35 7.31
CA THR A 199 11.54 -4.52 7.44
C THR A 199 11.21 -3.08 7.83
N TYR A 200 10.06 -2.62 7.40
CA TYR A 200 9.62 -1.24 7.59
C TYR A 200 8.79 -1.01 8.88
N ASN A 201 8.28 -2.05 9.54
CA ASN A 201 7.41 -1.92 10.72
C ASN A 201 7.94 -2.69 11.93
N GLU A 202 7.64 -3.98 12.07
CA GLU A 202 7.92 -4.76 13.28
C GLU A 202 9.43 -4.86 13.58
N TYR A 203 10.27 -4.86 12.55
CA TYR A 203 11.72 -4.78 12.74
C TYR A 203 12.12 -3.49 13.47
N ALA A 204 11.54 -2.36 13.09
CA ALA A 204 11.77 -1.09 13.77
C ALA A 204 11.25 -1.10 15.20
N GLN A 205 10.07 -1.69 15.47
CA GLN A 205 9.52 -1.79 16.83
C GLN A 205 10.51 -2.48 17.80
N VAL A 206 11.25 -3.49 17.34
CA VAL A 206 12.31 -4.10 18.16
C VAL A 206 13.45 -3.12 18.40
N LEU A 207 13.92 -2.42 17.36
CA LEU A 207 15.01 -1.44 17.47
C LEU A 207 14.64 -0.17 18.27
N GLU A 208 13.37 0.09 18.47
CA GLU A 208 12.80 1.17 19.28
C GLU A 208 12.60 0.78 20.75
N THR A 209 12.89 -0.46 21.08
CA THR A 209 12.75 -1.00 22.44
C THR A 209 14.10 -0.98 23.16
N VAL A 210 14.08 -0.61 24.44
CA VAL A 210 15.27 -0.66 25.31
C VAL A 210 15.64 -2.12 25.62
N ASN A 211 16.87 -2.51 25.30
CA ASN A 211 17.42 -3.79 25.66
C ASN A 211 17.70 -3.80 27.18
N PRO A 212 17.03 -4.65 27.98
CA PRO A 212 17.17 -4.65 29.44
C PRO A 212 18.56 -5.05 29.92
N LYS A 213 19.39 -5.66 29.06
CA LYS A 213 20.76 -6.06 29.42
C LYS A 213 21.76 -4.90 29.32
N THR A 214 21.51 -3.95 28.41
CA THR A 214 22.47 -2.86 28.12
C THR A 214 21.96 -1.50 28.55
N GLY A 215 20.64 -1.32 28.74
CA GLY A 215 19.99 -0.04 28.98
C GLY A 215 19.94 0.89 27.75
N ALA A 216 20.35 0.42 26.57
CA ALA A 216 20.29 1.12 25.30
C ALA A 216 19.23 0.45 24.38
N LEU A 217 18.83 1.10 23.30
CA LEU A 217 17.95 0.49 22.31
C LEU A 217 18.63 -0.74 21.68
N TYR A 218 17.82 -1.74 21.32
CA TYR A 218 18.30 -2.85 20.51
C TYR A 218 18.91 -2.34 19.21
N GLN A 219 19.97 -3.01 18.76
CA GLN A 219 20.70 -2.68 17.55
C GLN A 219 20.49 -3.75 16.47
N PRO A 220 20.66 -3.44 15.18
CA PRO A 220 20.65 -4.45 14.13
C PRO A 220 21.59 -5.62 14.38
N SER A 221 22.72 -5.39 15.07
CA SER A 221 23.69 -6.43 15.47
C SER A 221 23.16 -7.43 16.50
N ASP A 222 22.08 -7.09 17.22
CA ASP A 222 21.44 -7.97 18.21
C ASP A 222 20.50 -8.99 17.56
N LEU A 223 20.21 -8.83 16.25
CA LEU A 223 19.25 -9.62 15.51
C LEU A 223 19.87 -10.41 14.36
N ASN A 224 19.34 -11.59 14.09
CA ASN A 224 19.47 -12.27 12.81
C ASN A 224 18.19 -11.98 11.98
N VAL A 225 18.35 -11.90 10.67
CA VAL A 225 17.25 -11.61 9.73
C VAL A 225 17.30 -12.63 8.59
N ILE A 226 16.25 -13.43 8.45
CA ILE A 226 16.01 -14.25 7.26
C ILE A 226 15.21 -13.39 6.30
N ASN A 227 15.80 -13.03 5.17
CA ASN A 227 15.16 -12.19 4.14
C ASN A 227 14.69 -13.09 2.98
N TRP A 228 13.38 -13.14 2.76
CA TRP A 228 12.79 -14.04 1.77
C TRP A 228 13.17 -13.70 0.33
N ASN A 229 13.57 -12.44 0.03
CA ASN A 229 14.15 -12.12 -1.27
C ASN A 229 15.49 -12.85 -1.48
N HIS A 230 16.34 -12.90 -0.46
CA HIS A 230 17.62 -13.62 -0.52
C HIS A 230 17.41 -15.14 -0.51
N GLU A 231 16.43 -15.62 0.22
CA GLU A 231 16.05 -17.04 0.21
C GLU A 231 15.43 -17.46 -1.13
N GLY A 232 15.01 -16.51 -1.97
CA GLY A 232 14.37 -16.77 -3.27
C GLY A 232 12.94 -17.32 -3.15
N THR A 233 12.27 -17.01 -2.04
CA THR A 233 10.88 -17.40 -1.75
C THR A 233 9.97 -16.19 -1.56
N ALA A 234 10.47 -14.98 -1.83
CA ALA A 234 9.68 -13.76 -1.82
C ALA A 234 8.53 -13.82 -2.82
N MET A 235 7.40 -13.26 -2.42
CA MET A 235 6.21 -13.07 -3.26
C MET A 235 5.93 -11.57 -3.42
N LEU A 236 5.20 -11.20 -4.48
CA LEU A 236 4.77 -9.81 -4.70
C LEU A 236 3.79 -9.37 -3.61
N GLN A 237 3.98 -8.15 -3.13
CA GLN A 237 3.18 -7.59 -2.04
C GLN A 237 2.25 -6.48 -2.52
N ASP A 238 2.29 -5.29 -1.94
CA ASP A 238 1.34 -4.20 -2.19
C ASP A 238 1.19 -3.88 -3.68
N ALA A 239 0.00 -4.19 -4.21
CA ALA A 239 -0.43 -3.89 -5.56
C ALA A 239 -1.73 -3.09 -5.55
N ILE A 240 -2.00 -2.36 -6.63
CA ILE A 240 -3.28 -1.68 -6.86
C ILE A 240 -4.20 -2.62 -7.64
N TRP A 241 -5.31 -2.98 -7.02
CA TRP A 241 -6.32 -3.87 -7.59
C TRP A 241 -7.53 -3.08 -8.07
N ALA A 242 -8.07 -3.49 -9.22
CA ALA A 242 -9.26 -2.91 -9.83
C ALA A 242 -10.27 -4.01 -10.19
N ASN A 243 -11.56 -3.65 -10.29
CA ASN A 243 -12.61 -4.58 -10.70
C ASN A 243 -12.47 -4.90 -12.21
N ALA A 244 -12.26 -6.17 -12.55
CA ALA A 244 -11.99 -6.59 -13.93
C ALA A 244 -13.17 -6.38 -14.86
N ASP A 245 -14.40 -6.59 -14.39
CA ASP A 245 -15.63 -6.37 -15.21
C ASP A 245 -15.81 -4.89 -15.54
N LYS A 246 -15.58 -3.99 -14.56
CA LYS A 246 -15.63 -2.54 -14.80
C LYS A 246 -14.51 -2.12 -15.76
N LEU A 247 -13.29 -2.66 -15.64
CA LEU A 247 -12.19 -2.36 -16.59
C LEU A 247 -12.55 -2.75 -18.03
N ALA A 248 -13.31 -3.83 -18.21
CA ALA A 248 -13.71 -4.32 -19.53
C ALA A 248 -14.90 -3.56 -20.12
N SER A 249 -15.88 -3.15 -19.30
CA SER A 249 -17.17 -2.64 -19.75
C SER A 249 -17.34 -1.13 -19.61
N ASP A 250 -16.67 -0.49 -18.66
CA ASP A 250 -16.79 0.95 -18.38
C ASP A 250 -15.53 1.72 -18.82
N LYS A 251 -15.66 2.44 -19.94
CA LYS A 251 -14.57 3.26 -20.51
C LYS A 251 -14.13 4.38 -19.57
N THR A 252 -15.04 4.93 -18.77
CA THR A 252 -14.74 5.99 -17.81
C THR A 252 -13.90 5.45 -16.64
N TYR A 253 -14.32 4.30 -16.09
CA TYR A 253 -13.54 3.61 -15.05
C TYR A 253 -12.14 3.24 -15.55
N ALA A 254 -12.04 2.68 -16.76
CA ALA A 254 -10.75 2.34 -17.38
C ALA A 254 -9.84 3.56 -17.58
N ALA A 255 -10.39 4.71 -18.01
CA ALA A 255 -9.63 5.96 -18.12
C ALA A 255 -9.22 6.52 -16.77
N ASN A 256 -10.13 6.50 -15.78
CA ASN A 256 -9.84 6.94 -14.42
C ASN A 256 -8.79 6.04 -13.74
N THR A 257 -8.71 4.75 -14.07
CA THR A 257 -7.67 3.85 -13.59
C THR A 257 -6.27 4.33 -13.99
N THR A 258 -6.06 4.74 -15.25
CA THR A 258 -4.78 5.32 -15.70
C THR A 258 -4.44 6.60 -14.95
N LYS A 259 -5.41 7.51 -14.77
CA LYS A 259 -5.23 8.77 -14.03
C LYS A 259 -4.92 8.53 -12.55
N PHE A 260 -5.63 7.59 -11.92
CA PHE A 260 -5.42 7.20 -10.53
C PHE A 260 -4.00 6.64 -10.33
N ILE A 261 -3.54 5.74 -11.22
CA ILE A 261 -2.18 5.19 -11.17
C ILE A 261 -1.15 6.29 -11.39
N LYS A 262 -1.33 7.19 -12.37
CA LYS A 262 -0.43 8.31 -12.63
C LYS A 262 -0.24 9.18 -11.38
N ALA A 263 -1.32 9.63 -10.78
CA ALA A 263 -1.29 10.47 -9.58
C ALA A 263 -0.71 9.71 -8.36
N SER A 264 -0.99 8.41 -8.23
CA SER A 264 -0.39 7.55 -7.19
C SER A 264 1.14 7.47 -7.37
N ILE A 265 1.62 7.31 -8.60
CA ILE A 265 3.05 7.31 -8.91
C ILE A 265 3.71 8.65 -8.55
N GLU A 266 3.07 9.79 -8.90
CA GLU A 266 3.55 11.12 -8.48
C GLU A 266 3.67 11.21 -6.95
N GLY A 267 2.72 10.64 -6.21
CA GLY A 267 2.75 10.57 -4.75
C GLY A 267 3.90 9.70 -4.21
N TRP A 268 4.17 8.56 -4.82
CA TRP A 268 5.31 7.71 -4.44
C TRP A 268 6.66 8.34 -4.77
N ILE A 269 6.77 9.06 -5.88
CA ILE A 269 7.95 9.87 -6.22
C ILE A 269 8.14 10.99 -5.20
N TYR A 270 7.05 11.66 -4.80
CA TYR A 270 7.12 12.66 -3.74
C TYR A 270 7.62 12.06 -2.42
N ALA A 271 7.13 10.88 -2.02
CA ALA A 271 7.57 10.18 -0.82
C ALA A 271 9.04 9.73 -0.89
N ARG A 272 9.53 9.38 -2.09
CA ARG A 272 10.95 9.10 -2.34
C ARG A 272 11.83 10.34 -2.13
N ASP A 273 11.40 11.44 -2.72
CA ASP A 273 12.22 12.67 -2.80
C ASP A 273 12.07 13.58 -1.55
N ASN A 274 11.02 13.34 -0.74
CA ASN A 274 10.71 14.12 0.47
C ASN A 274 10.29 13.22 1.64
N PRO A 275 11.11 12.26 2.09
CA PRO A 275 10.70 11.23 3.03
C PRO A 275 10.24 11.78 4.39
N GLU A 276 10.86 12.83 4.93
CA GLU A 276 10.44 13.47 6.19
C GLU A 276 9.05 14.10 6.06
N LYS A 277 8.79 14.78 4.92
CA LYS A 277 7.47 15.38 4.66
C LYS A 277 6.40 14.31 4.46
N ALA A 278 6.74 13.22 3.77
CA ALA A 278 5.82 12.10 3.56
C ALA A 278 5.47 11.43 4.90
N ALA A 279 6.44 11.19 5.77
CA ALA A 279 6.22 10.70 7.13
C ALA A 279 5.30 11.64 7.93
N GLY A 280 5.52 12.96 7.83
CA GLY A 280 4.67 13.98 8.46
C GLY A 280 3.23 13.98 7.93
N ILE A 281 3.03 13.81 6.62
CA ILE A 281 1.70 13.69 6.01
C ILE A 281 0.94 12.50 6.58
N VAL A 282 1.59 11.35 6.69
CA VAL A 282 0.98 10.13 7.24
C VAL A 282 0.65 10.27 8.71
N THR A 283 1.53 10.89 9.49
CA THR A 283 1.25 11.21 10.91
C THR A 283 0.03 12.13 11.03
N ALA A 284 -0.06 13.16 10.18
CA ALA A 284 -1.21 14.08 10.16
C ALA A 284 -2.51 13.40 9.69
N ALA A 285 -2.42 12.33 8.92
CA ALA A 285 -3.57 11.53 8.48
C ALA A 285 -4.13 10.60 9.57
N GLY A 286 -3.52 10.54 10.76
CA GLY A 286 -4.04 9.81 11.90
C GLY A 286 -3.24 8.56 12.29
N SER A 287 -2.02 8.37 11.77
CA SER A 287 -1.18 7.27 12.21
C SER A 287 -0.93 7.32 13.72
N THR A 288 -1.05 6.17 14.38
CA THR A 288 -0.75 6.00 15.81
C THR A 288 0.74 5.77 16.09
N LEU A 289 1.54 5.50 15.04
CA LEU A 289 2.97 5.31 15.14
C LEU A 289 3.70 6.66 15.12
N GLY A 290 4.77 6.79 15.88
CA GLY A 290 5.48 8.06 16.07
C GLY A 290 6.29 8.50 14.84
N THR A 291 6.78 9.74 14.88
CA THR A 291 7.42 10.38 13.73
C THR A 291 8.70 9.67 13.27
N SER A 292 9.56 9.22 14.20
CA SER A 292 10.80 8.53 13.81
C SER A 292 10.51 7.16 13.20
N HIS A 293 9.48 6.46 13.69
CA HIS A 293 9.01 5.22 13.11
C HIS A 293 8.47 5.42 11.68
N GLN A 294 7.63 6.46 11.47
CA GLN A 294 7.10 6.76 10.14
C GLN A 294 8.19 7.16 9.14
N LEU A 295 9.24 7.86 9.58
CA LEU A 295 10.39 8.16 8.73
C LEU A 295 11.17 6.89 8.37
N TRP A 296 11.42 6.01 9.35
CA TRP A 296 12.02 4.70 9.09
C TRP A 296 11.18 3.93 8.09
N MET A 297 9.88 3.83 8.34
CA MET A 297 8.96 3.09 7.46
C MET A 297 8.96 3.66 6.05
N THR A 298 8.90 4.98 5.87
CA THR A 298 9.00 5.64 4.56
C THR A 298 10.29 5.24 3.83
N ASN A 299 11.43 5.28 4.55
CA ASN A 299 12.73 4.92 3.99
C ASN A 299 12.80 3.43 3.58
N GLU A 300 12.35 2.52 4.44
CA GLU A 300 12.37 1.08 4.15
C GLU A 300 11.39 0.70 3.02
N VAL A 301 10.20 1.30 2.99
CA VAL A 301 9.23 1.11 1.90
C VAL A 301 9.81 1.59 0.56
N ASN A 302 10.49 2.73 0.56
CA ASN A 302 11.19 3.21 -0.63
C ASN A 302 12.20 2.18 -1.17
N LYS A 303 12.88 1.40 -0.31
CA LYS A 303 13.79 0.32 -0.76
C LYS A 303 13.05 -0.85 -1.42
N LEU A 304 11.76 -1.03 -1.16
CA LEU A 304 10.94 -2.06 -1.82
C LEU A 304 10.50 -1.64 -3.22
N ILE A 305 10.49 -0.34 -3.49
CA ILE A 305 10.05 0.27 -4.75
C ILE A 305 11.25 0.62 -5.62
N TRP A 306 12.23 1.33 -5.07
CA TRP A 306 13.34 1.93 -5.81
C TRP A 306 14.67 1.17 -5.66
N PRO A 307 15.55 1.19 -6.67
CA PRO A 307 15.23 1.56 -8.05
C PRO A 307 14.26 0.55 -8.68
N SER A 308 13.39 1.04 -9.58
CA SER A 308 12.45 0.21 -10.32
C SER A 308 13.01 -0.15 -11.70
N THR A 309 12.88 -1.41 -12.10
CA THR A 309 13.47 -1.91 -13.35
C THR A 309 12.69 -1.44 -14.59
N GLY A 310 11.37 -1.35 -14.51
CA GLY A 310 10.50 -0.97 -15.65
C GLY A 310 9.88 0.41 -15.51
N GLY A 311 9.98 0.98 -14.34
CA GLY A 311 9.21 2.10 -13.83
C GLY A 311 8.24 1.62 -12.76
N ILE A 312 8.07 2.44 -11.73
CA ILE A 312 7.20 2.12 -10.60
C ILE A 312 5.81 1.68 -11.08
N GLY A 313 5.32 0.61 -10.50
CA GLY A 313 4.01 0.05 -10.79
C GLY A 313 4.00 -1.02 -11.90
N VAL A 314 5.09 -1.19 -12.65
CA VAL A 314 5.15 -2.23 -13.70
C VAL A 314 5.23 -3.62 -13.06
N ILE A 315 4.27 -4.46 -13.44
CA ILE A 315 4.24 -5.86 -13.01
C ILE A 315 5.30 -6.63 -13.79
N GLN A 316 6.40 -6.99 -13.10
CA GLN A 316 7.51 -7.74 -13.70
C GLN A 316 7.11 -9.21 -13.85
N LYS A 317 7.04 -9.71 -15.09
CA LYS A 317 6.59 -11.09 -15.36
C LYS A 317 7.36 -12.14 -14.55
N LYS A 318 8.67 -11.96 -14.36
CA LYS A 318 9.48 -12.91 -13.58
C LYS A 318 9.03 -13.00 -12.13
N ALA A 319 8.72 -11.86 -11.50
CA ALA A 319 8.28 -11.81 -10.11
C ALA A 319 6.83 -12.33 -9.96
N TRP A 320 5.97 -12.04 -10.93
CA TRP A 320 4.63 -12.59 -11.02
C TRP A 320 4.67 -14.12 -11.14
N ASP A 321 5.43 -14.65 -12.11
CA ASP A 321 5.57 -16.09 -12.32
C ASP A 321 6.13 -16.81 -11.07
N GLN A 322 7.09 -16.19 -10.36
CA GLN A 322 7.59 -16.71 -9.08
C GLN A 322 6.48 -16.76 -8.03
N THR A 323 5.71 -15.69 -7.89
CA THR A 323 4.59 -15.60 -6.93
C THR A 323 3.54 -16.67 -7.23
N VAL A 324 3.15 -16.84 -8.50
CA VAL A 324 2.20 -17.88 -8.94
C VAL A 324 2.77 -19.29 -8.69
N LYS A 325 4.05 -19.51 -9.01
CA LYS A 325 4.71 -20.80 -8.75
C LYS A 325 4.67 -21.14 -7.27
N ILE A 326 5.00 -20.21 -6.38
CA ILE A 326 4.96 -20.42 -4.93
C ILE A 326 3.50 -20.68 -4.49
N ALA A 327 2.54 -19.89 -4.97
CA ALA A 327 1.12 -20.05 -4.66
C ALA A 327 0.57 -21.44 -5.03
N LYS A 328 1.10 -22.08 -6.08
CA LYS A 328 0.70 -23.42 -6.55
C LYS A 328 1.43 -24.57 -5.86
N SER A 329 2.65 -24.35 -5.39
CA SER A 329 3.52 -25.44 -4.92
C SER A 329 3.76 -25.43 -3.41
N THR A 330 3.54 -24.32 -2.74
CA THR A 330 3.76 -24.20 -1.30
C THR A 330 2.51 -24.65 -0.56
N LYS A 331 2.70 -25.59 0.35
CA LYS A 331 1.66 -26.06 1.25
C LYS A 331 1.71 -25.28 2.55
N ASP A 332 0.55 -24.92 3.07
CA ASP A 332 0.41 -24.35 4.41
C ASP A 332 0.47 -25.45 5.50
N ASP A 333 0.20 -25.06 6.73
CA ASP A 333 0.15 -25.96 7.89
C ASP A 333 -1.04 -26.93 7.88
N THR A 334 -2.01 -26.76 6.95
CA THR A 334 -3.10 -27.70 6.69
C THR A 334 -2.82 -28.63 5.51
N GLY A 335 -1.72 -28.41 4.78
CA GLY A 335 -1.36 -29.14 3.56
C GLY A 335 -1.99 -28.57 2.28
N SER A 336 -2.67 -27.42 2.36
CA SER A 336 -3.33 -26.76 1.24
C SER A 336 -2.42 -25.77 0.54
N THR A 337 -2.67 -25.48 -0.75
CA THR A 337 -1.99 -24.45 -1.54
C THR A 337 -2.93 -23.26 -1.76
N ILE A 338 -2.40 -22.08 -2.13
CA ILE A 338 -3.24 -20.92 -2.52
C ILE A 338 -3.99 -21.24 -3.81
N LEU A 339 -3.29 -21.78 -4.80
CA LEU A 339 -3.82 -22.04 -6.14
C LEU A 339 -3.72 -23.52 -6.47
N THR A 340 -4.74 -24.04 -7.12
CA THR A 340 -4.76 -25.39 -7.71
C THR A 340 -4.43 -25.38 -9.20
N GLN A 341 -4.61 -24.23 -9.87
CA GLN A 341 -4.35 -24.00 -11.28
C GLN A 341 -3.70 -22.62 -11.51
N ASP A 342 -3.34 -22.32 -12.75
CA ASP A 342 -2.85 -20.99 -13.09
C ASP A 342 -3.99 -19.96 -13.00
N PRO A 343 -3.73 -18.74 -12.49
CA PRO A 343 -4.74 -17.69 -12.47
C PRO A 343 -5.09 -17.28 -13.91
N PRO A 344 -6.28 -16.70 -14.14
CA PRO A 344 -6.66 -16.24 -15.47
C PRO A 344 -5.67 -15.18 -15.98
N SER A 345 -5.51 -15.10 -17.30
CA SER A 345 -4.63 -14.11 -17.93
C SER A 345 -5.02 -12.65 -17.64
N THR A 346 -6.23 -12.43 -17.17
CA THR A 346 -6.76 -11.14 -16.72
C THR A 346 -6.39 -10.79 -15.28
N ALA A 347 -5.74 -11.69 -14.54
CA ALA A 347 -5.36 -11.46 -13.14
C ALA A 347 -4.38 -10.29 -12.96
N TYR A 348 -3.64 -9.94 -14.00
CA TYR A 348 -2.85 -8.70 -14.02
C TYR A 348 -2.83 -8.06 -15.41
N SER A 349 -2.54 -6.73 -15.46
CA SER A 349 -2.41 -6.01 -16.71
C SER A 349 -1.53 -4.77 -16.56
N ASN A 350 -0.45 -4.68 -17.33
CA ASN A 350 0.39 -3.48 -17.41
C ASN A 350 -0.22 -2.36 -18.26
N LYS A 351 -1.36 -2.58 -18.93
CA LYS A 351 -1.97 -1.61 -19.85
C LYS A 351 -2.12 -0.21 -19.24
N TYR A 352 -2.57 -0.13 -17.99
CA TYR A 352 -2.92 1.13 -17.35
C TYR A 352 -1.67 1.83 -16.79
N VAL A 353 -0.78 1.07 -16.17
CA VAL A 353 0.50 1.61 -15.67
C VAL A 353 1.41 2.04 -16.82
N ASP A 354 1.46 1.30 -17.92
CA ASP A 354 2.24 1.69 -19.10
C ASP A 354 1.75 3.00 -19.70
N ALA A 355 0.41 3.21 -19.73
CA ALA A 355 -0.18 4.47 -20.18
C ALA A 355 0.20 5.63 -19.24
N ALA A 356 0.10 5.44 -17.93
CA ALA A 356 0.49 6.44 -16.92
C ALA A 356 1.99 6.78 -17.01
N LEU A 357 2.85 5.77 -17.11
CA LEU A 357 4.30 5.95 -17.24
C LEU A 357 4.69 6.66 -18.54
N LYS A 358 3.97 6.43 -19.63
CA LYS A 358 4.20 7.12 -20.90
C LYS A 358 3.97 8.64 -20.74
N GLU A 359 2.93 9.05 -20.05
CA GLU A 359 2.64 10.46 -19.76
C GLU A 359 3.72 11.06 -18.85
N LEU A 360 4.03 10.42 -17.72
CA LEU A 360 5.05 10.88 -16.77
C LEU A 360 6.44 11.01 -17.42
N LYS A 361 6.81 10.05 -18.28
CA LYS A 361 8.09 10.13 -19.05
C LYS A 361 8.09 11.28 -20.05
N ALA A 362 6.94 11.60 -20.67
CA ALA A 362 6.82 12.77 -21.55
C ALA A 362 6.97 14.09 -20.74
N GLU A 363 6.53 14.09 -19.50
CA GLU A 363 6.71 15.19 -18.52
C GLU A 363 8.14 15.19 -17.91
N LYS A 364 9.03 14.27 -18.30
CA LYS A 364 10.42 14.09 -17.81
C LYS A 364 10.50 13.72 -16.33
N VAL A 365 9.49 13.07 -15.79
CA VAL A 365 9.48 12.58 -14.42
C VAL A 365 10.37 11.33 -14.31
N ASP A 366 11.23 11.26 -13.27
CA ASP A 366 12.05 10.08 -12.97
C ASP A 366 11.21 8.97 -12.34
N VAL A 367 10.66 8.12 -13.18
CA VAL A 367 9.85 6.96 -12.78
C VAL A 367 10.69 5.72 -12.44
N LEU A 368 12.00 5.76 -12.62
CA LEU A 368 12.91 4.65 -12.35
C LEU A 368 13.56 4.76 -10.96
N GLY A 369 13.78 5.99 -10.49
CA GLY A 369 14.50 6.23 -9.24
C GLY A 369 15.93 5.69 -9.25
N ALA A 370 16.62 5.74 -10.38
CA ALA A 370 17.94 5.14 -10.53
C ALA A 370 19.01 5.74 -9.59
N SER A 371 18.80 6.99 -9.17
CA SER A 371 19.67 7.69 -8.22
C SER A 371 19.19 7.59 -6.76
N PHE A 372 18.15 6.81 -6.49
CA PHE A 372 17.64 6.65 -5.13
C PHE A 372 18.72 6.11 -4.20
N ALA A 373 18.94 6.79 -3.08
CA ALA A 373 19.80 6.35 -1.98
C ALA A 373 18.99 6.39 -0.68
N PRO A 374 18.97 5.29 0.08
CA PRO A 374 18.27 5.26 1.36
C PRO A 374 18.91 6.22 2.37
N LEU A 375 18.07 6.78 3.24
CA LEU A 375 18.55 7.59 4.36
C LEU A 375 19.10 6.71 5.48
N THR A 376 19.98 7.28 6.28
CA THR A 376 20.27 6.76 7.62
C THR A 376 19.24 7.35 8.59
N VAL A 377 18.34 6.54 9.09
CA VAL A 377 17.31 6.96 10.04
C VAL A 377 17.70 6.54 11.45
N THR A 378 17.71 7.49 12.37
CA THR A 378 17.91 7.23 13.80
C THR A 378 16.54 6.99 14.44
N LEU A 379 16.30 5.76 14.86
CA LEU A 379 15.11 5.39 15.62
C LEU A 379 15.20 5.92 17.07
N LYS A 380 14.05 6.22 17.63
CA LYS A 380 13.89 6.67 19.01
C LYS A 380 13.07 5.67 19.80
N GLU A 381 13.22 5.68 21.12
CA GLU A 381 12.44 4.83 22.00
C GLU A 381 10.93 5.02 21.75
N GLY A 382 10.22 3.92 21.50
CA GLY A 382 8.80 3.90 21.20
C GLY A 382 8.43 4.62 19.90
N GLY A 383 9.37 4.82 18.98
CA GLY A 383 9.11 5.39 17.64
C GLY A 383 8.81 6.89 17.59
N LYS A 384 9.14 7.65 18.65
CA LYS A 384 8.77 9.07 18.84
C LYS A 384 9.48 10.03 17.91
#